data_1733c97ff1a9e14a451ee0ddcca88185
#
_entry.id   1733c97ff1a9e14a451ee0ddcca88185
#
_cell.length_a   1.000
_cell.length_b   1.000
_cell.length_c   1.000
_cell.angle_alpha   90.00
_cell.angle_beta   90.00
_cell.angle_gamma   90.00
#
_symmetry.space_group_name_H-M   'P 1'
#
loop_
_entity.id
_entity.type
_entity.pdbx_description
1 polymer ?
#
loop_
_entity_poly.entity_id
_entity_poly.type
_entity_poly.pdbx_seq_one_letter_code
_entity_poly.pdbx_strand_id
1 'polypeptide(L)'
;MPSASLRVGVDLVRVADVTASIARFGTRYTERLFTAGERAYCDADSIRAAERYAARFAAKEATLKVFRPMPHDAVDPRSIEVRPLPGGACEVVLHGGAIALARRAGIAELSLSMSHEQEYATATVVACVEAVEETGPTSTLWDA
;
A
#
# COMPACT_ATOMS: atom_id res chain seq x y z
N MET A 1 21.55 1.23 20.95
CA MET A 1 20.24 1.62 20.38
C MET A 1 20.20 1.10 18.96
N PRO A 2 19.24 0.25 18.61
CA PRO A 2 19.02 -0.08 17.21
C PRO A 2 18.68 1.22 16.46
N SER A 3 19.32 1.46 15.35
CA SER A 3 19.03 2.62 14.51
C SER A 3 17.76 2.34 13.71
N ALA A 4 16.70 3.09 13.98
CA ALA A 4 15.53 3.07 13.12
C ALA A 4 15.81 3.86 11.85
N SER A 5 15.37 3.37 10.71
CA SER A 5 15.40 4.07 9.43
C SER A 5 14.00 4.27 8.90
N LEU A 6 13.82 5.26 8.04
CA LEU A 6 12.56 5.52 7.38
C LEU A 6 12.63 5.08 5.92
N ARG A 7 11.53 4.55 5.44
CA ARG A 7 11.30 4.32 4.01
C ARG A 7 10.05 5.07 3.57
N VAL A 8 10.06 5.56 2.37
CA VAL A 8 8.94 6.27 1.77
C VAL A 8 8.56 5.60 0.46
N GLY A 9 7.27 5.35 0.30
CA GLY A 9 6.69 4.90 -0.96
C GLY A 9 5.63 5.90 -1.41
N VAL A 10 5.59 6.20 -2.69
CA VAL A 10 4.58 7.03 -3.30
C VAL A 10 4.09 6.39 -4.58
N ASP A 11 2.80 6.52 -4.84
CA ASP A 11 2.20 6.11 -6.09
C ASP A 11 1.19 7.14 -6.58
N LEU A 12 1.04 7.25 -7.88
CA LEU A 12 0.13 8.15 -8.57
C LEU A 12 -0.69 7.33 -9.57
N VAL A 13 -2.00 7.43 -9.49
CA VAL A 13 -2.95 6.65 -10.31
C VAL A 13 -3.86 7.61 -11.05
N ARG A 14 -4.03 7.38 -12.34
CA ARG A 14 -5.02 8.09 -13.14
C ARG A 14 -6.41 7.50 -12.89
N VAL A 15 -7.34 8.32 -12.43
CA VAL A 15 -8.72 7.89 -12.13
C VAL A 15 -9.40 7.32 -13.36
N ALA A 16 -9.17 7.89 -14.55
CA ALA A 16 -9.74 7.39 -15.80
C ALA A 16 -9.36 5.94 -16.11
N ASP A 17 -8.16 5.49 -15.74
CA ASP A 17 -7.72 4.11 -15.94
C ASP A 17 -8.50 3.15 -15.05
N VAL A 18 -8.80 3.55 -13.82
CA VAL A 18 -9.63 2.78 -12.89
C VAL A 18 -11.07 2.72 -13.37
N THR A 19 -11.62 3.85 -13.82
CA THR A 19 -12.96 3.91 -14.42
C THR A 19 -13.08 2.96 -15.60
N ALA A 20 -12.10 2.96 -16.50
CA ALA A 20 -12.07 2.06 -17.67
C ALA A 20 -11.98 0.60 -17.25
N SER A 21 -11.20 0.26 -16.24
CA SER A 21 -11.06 -1.11 -15.72
C SER A 21 -12.36 -1.61 -15.10
N ILE A 22 -13.04 -0.77 -14.33
CA ILE A 22 -14.35 -1.10 -13.74
C ILE A 22 -15.39 -1.29 -14.84
N ALA A 23 -15.43 -0.41 -15.85
CA ALA A 23 -16.36 -0.51 -16.98
C ALA A 23 -16.14 -1.80 -17.77
N ARG A 24 -14.89 -2.22 -17.95
CA ARG A 24 -14.52 -3.40 -18.75
C ARG A 24 -14.73 -4.72 -17.99
N PHE A 25 -14.33 -4.78 -16.73
CA PHE A 25 -14.25 -6.03 -15.96
C PHE A 25 -15.26 -6.11 -14.81
N GLY A 26 -15.91 -5.00 -14.44
CA GLY A 26 -16.90 -4.95 -13.37
C GLY A 26 -16.36 -5.45 -12.02
N THR A 27 -17.14 -6.26 -11.34
CA THR A 27 -16.79 -6.80 -10.03
C THR A 27 -15.59 -7.74 -10.06
N ARG A 28 -15.25 -8.33 -11.20
CA ARG A 28 -14.03 -9.15 -11.34
C ARG A 28 -12.77 -8.34 -11.06
N TYR A 29 -12.75 -7.07 -11.47
CA TYR A 29 -11.66 -6.15 -11.17
C TYR A 29 -11.63 -5.78 -9.69
N THR A 30 -12.76 -5.32 -9.15
CA THR A 30 -12.81 -4.81 -7.78
C THR A 30 -12.65 -5.92 -6.74
N GLU A 31 -13.23 -7.10 -6.95
CA GLU A 31 -13.09 -8.25 -6.05
C GLU A 31 -11.68 -8.82 -6.02
N ARG A 32 -10.95 -8.72 -7.12
CA ARG A 32 -9.58 -9.22 -7.19
C ARG A 32 -8.59 -8.35 -6.43
N LEU A 33 -8.81 -7.04 -6.40
CA LEU A 33 -7.84 -6.07 -5.88
C LEU A 33 -8.20 -5.55 -4.49
N PHE A 34 -9.49 -5.55 -4.14
CA PHE A 34 -9.98 -4.88 -2.96
C PHE A 34 -10.75 -5.82 -2.04
N THR A 35 -10.61 -5.61 -0.73
CA THR A 35 -11.38 -6.34 0.27
C THR A 35 -12.86 -5.97 0.21
N ALA A 36 -13.71 -6.78 0.83
CA ALA A 36 -15.14 -6.47 0.94
C ALA A 36 -15.39 -5.12 1.64
N GLY A 37 -14.61 -4.80 2.68
CA GLY A 37 -14.72 -3.53 3.37
C GLY A 37 -14.32 -2.33 2.51
N GLU A 38 -13.24 -2.46 1.74
CA GLU A 38 -12.82 -1.43 0.79
C GLU A 38 -13.88 -1.20 -0.29
N ARG A 39 -14.44 -2.27 -0.84
CA ARG A 39 -15.50 -2.19 -1.86
C ARG A 39 -16.76 -1.53 -1.30
N ALA A 40 -17.20 -1.91 -0.12
CA ALA A 40 -18.36 -1.31 0.52
C ALA A 40 -18.20 0.21 0.70
N TYR A 41 -17.02 0.64 1.14
CA TYR A 41 -16.72 2.06 1.28
C TYR A 41 -16.68 2.80 -0.06
N CYS A 42 -16.01 2.24 -1.06
CA CYS A 42 -15.89 2.88 -2.37
C CYS A 42 -17.22 2.97 -3.09
N ASP A 43 -18.01 1.91 -3.06
CA ASP A 43 -19.31 1.82 -3.75
C ASP A 43 -20.42 2.61 -3.06
N ALA A 44 -20.24 3.03 -1.81
CA ALA A 44 -21.21 3.83 -1.07
C ALA A 44 -21.50 5.19 -1.71
N ASP A 45 -20.57 5.71 -2.51
CA ASP A 45 -20.74 6.94 -3.27
C ASP A 45 -20.42 6.66 -4.74
N SER A 46 -21.47 6.50 -5.56
CA SER A 46 -21.34 6.16 -6.98
C SER A 46 -20.62 7.22 -7.81
N ILE A 47 -20.68 8.49 -7.40
CA ILE A 47 -20.02 9.59 -8.09
C ILE A 47 -18.49 9.56 -7.85
N ARG A 48 -18.09 9.21 -6.63
CA ARG A 48 -16.69 9.20 -6.19
C ARG A 48 -16.06 7.82 -6.16
N ALA A 49 -16.79 6.78 -6.55
CA ALA A 49 -16.31 5.40 -6.45
C ALA A 49 -14.94 5.21 -7.13
N ALA A 50 -14.78 5.66 -8.37
CA ALA A 50 -13.54 5.51 -9.11
C ALA A 50 -12.36 6.24 -8.45
N GLU A 51 -12.56 7.44 -7.92
CA GLU A 51 -11.55 8.19 -7.18
C GLU A 51 -11.14 7.45 -5.90
N ARG A 52 -12.11 6.90 -5.18
CA ARG A 52 -11.88 6.14 -3.95
C ARG A 52 -11.11 4.84 -4.21
N TYR A 53 -11.46 4.11 -5.27
CA TYR A 53 -10.72 2.94 -5.71
C TYR A 53 -9.30 3.29 -6.14
N ALA A 54 -9.14 4.36 -6.90
CA ALA A 54 -7.83 4.82 -7.36
C ALA A 54 -6.90 5.18 -6.19
N ALA A 55 -7.42 5.89 -5.18
CA ALA A 55 -6.64 6.23 -3.98
C ALA A 55 -6.21 4.99 -3.21
N ARG A 56 -7.08 4.00 -3.07
CA ARG A 56 -6.76 2.74 -2.40
C ARG A 56 -5.78 1.88 -3.20
N PHE A 57 -5.91 1.85 -4.50
CA PHE A 57 -4.92 1.20 -5.36
C PHE A 57 -3.54 1.84 -5.20
N ALA A 58 -3.48 3.17 -5.25
CA ALA A 58 -2.23 3.89 -5.01
C ALA A 58 -1.62 3.58 -3.63
N ALA A 59 -2.45 3.46 -2.59
CA ALA A 59 -1.99 3.09 -1.24
C ALA A 59 -1.38 1.69 -1.18
N LYS A 60 -1.96 0.71 -1.90
CA LYS A 60 -1.43 -0.65 -1.98
C LYS A 60 -0.07 -0.68 -2.69
N GLU A 61 0.06 0.03 -3.80
CA GLU A 61 1.31 0.14 -4.56
C GLU A 61 2.39 0.89 -3.76
N ALA A 62 2.05 1.98 -3.10
CA ALA A 62 2.97 2.72 -2.24
C ALA A 62 3.47 1.86 -1.06
N THR A 63 2.60 1.04 -0.48
CA THR A 63 2.96 0.09 0.58
C THR A 63 3.94 -0.96 0.08
N LEU A 64 3.71 -1.53 -1.11
CA LEU A 64 4.64 -2.49 -1.72
C LEU A 64 6.01 -1.87 -1.95
N LYS A 65 6.09 -0.61 -2.33
CA LYS A 65 7.37 0.09 -2.52
C LYS A 65 8.21 0.14 -1.25
N VAL A 66 7.59 0.31 -0.07
CA VAL A 66 8.34 0.29 1.20
C VAL A 66 8.71 -1.12 1.65
N PHE A 67 7.96 -2.15 1.24
CA PHE A 67 8.29 -3.55 1.54
C PHE A 67 9.44 -4.08 0.70
N ARG A 68 9.65 -3.52 -0.49
CA ARG A 68 10.69 -3.95 -1.44
C ARG A 68 10.63 -5.46 -1.70
N PRO A 69 9.50 -5.98 -2.23
CA PRO A 69 9.35 -7.40 -2.51
C PRO A 69 10.38 -7.88 -3.54
N MET A 70 10.78 -9.14 -3.41
CA MET A 70 11.61 -9.80 -4.42
C MET A 70 10.77 -10.17 -5.63
N PRO A 71 11.38 -10.38 -6.84
CA PRO A 71 10.63 -10.70 -8.06
C PRO A 71 9.73 -11.95 -7.95
N HIS A 72 10.06 -12.89 -7.08
CA HIS A 72 9.29 -14.12 -6.86
C HIS A 72 8.19 -13.99 -5.80
N ASP A 73 8.11 -12.86 -5.12
CA ASP A 73 7.05 -12.62 -4.13
C ASP A 73 5.74 -12.34 -4.85
N ALA A 74 4.77 -13.23 -4.65
CA ALA A 74 3.41 -13.02 -5.09
C ALA A 74 2.60 -12.42 -3.94
N VAL A 75 2.15 -11.18 -4.08
CA VAL A 75 1.38 -10.47 -3.08
C VAL A 75 -0.05 -10.29 -3.55
N ASP A 76 -1.01 -10.86 -2.80
CA ASP A 76 -2.42 -10.57 -3.03
C ASP A 76 -2.70 -9.11 -2.63
N PRO A 77 -3.19 -8.27 -3.54
CA PRO A 77 -3.49 -6.87 -3.21
C PRO A 77 -4.49 -6.72 -2.05
N ARG A 78 -5.34 -7.69 -1.83
CA ARG A 78 -6.29 -7.70 -0.71
C ARG A 78 -5.62 -7.90 0.64
N SER A 79 -4.39 -8.40 0.66
CA SER A 79 -3.60 -8.54 1.90
C SER A 79 -3.06 -7.20 2.43
N ILE A 80 -3.16 -6.14 1.64
CA ILE A 80 -2.86 -4.77 2.03
C ILE A 80 -4.18 -4.00 2.00
N GLU A 81 -4.83 -3.90 3.14
CA GLU A 81 -6.14 -3.26 3.25
C GLU A 81 -6.03 -1.82 3.74
N VAL A 82 -6.78 -0.93 3.12
CA VAL A 82 -6.92 0.46 3.56
C VAL A 82 -8.24 0.60 4.33
N ARG A 83 -8.15 0.99 5.59
CA ARG A 83 -9.31 1.22 6.46
C ARG A 83 -9.44 2.68 6.84
N PRO A 84 -10.65 3.24 6.77
CA PRO A 84 -10.89 4.58 7.28
C PRO A 84 -10.78 4.60 8.80
N LEU A 85 -10.24 5.70 9.32
CA LEU A 85 -10.20 6.03 10.73
C LEU A 85 -11.19 7.16 11.04
N PRO A 86 -11.62 7.33 12.29
CA PRO A 86 -12.38 8.51 12.68
C PRO A 86 -11.64 9.81 12.30
N GLY A 87 -12.37 10.79 11.74
CA GLY A 87 -11.79 12.07 11.35
C GLY A 87 -11.23 12.11 9.92
N GLY A 88 -11.44 11.07 9.12
CA GLY A 88 -11.11 11.08 7.68
C GLY A 88 -9.72 10.59 7.31
N ALA A 89 -8.86 10.29 8.28
CA ALA A 89 -7.60 9.61 8.04
C ALA A 89 -7.83 8.13 7.67
N CYS A 90 -6.82 7.49 7.10
CA CYS A 90 -6.85 6.05 6.80
C CYS A 90 -5.61 5.37 7.37
N GLU A 91 -5.72 4.08 7.61
CA GLU A 91 -4.61 3.22 8.01
C GLU A 91 -4.44 2.04 7.05
N VAL A 92 -3.25 1.49 7.01
CA VAL A 92 -2.96 0.23 6.32
C VAL A 92 -3.05 -0.91 7.33
N VAL A 93 -3.86 -1.91 7.00
CA VAL A 93 -3.95 -3.16 7.77
C VAL A 93 -3.45 -4.30 6.90
N LEU A 94 -2.51 -5.06 7.42
CA LEU A 94 -1.87 -6.16 6.69
C LEU A 94 -2.51 -7.49 7.06
N HIS A 95 -2.64 -8.36 6.07
CA HIS A 95 -3.14 -9.73 6.21
C HIS A 95 -2.20 -10.71 5.51
N GLY A 96 -2.22 -11.98 5.93
CA GLY A 96 -1.59 -13.08 5.21
C GLY A 96 -0.15 -12.82 4.77
N GLY A 97 0.11 -12.98 3.48
CA GLY A 97 1.46 -12.82 2.90
C GLY A 97 2.08 -11.45 3.06
N ALA A 98 1.27 -10.39 3.15
CA ALA A 98 1.79 -9.04 3.38
C ALA A 98 2.41 -8.89 4.78
N ILE A 99 1.89 -9.60 5.79
CA ILE A 99 2.49 -9.63 7.13
C ILE A 99 3.90 -10.23 7.07
N ALA A 100 4.07 -11.35 6.37
CA ALA A 100 5.37 -12.00 6.21
C ALA A 100 6.38 -11.10 5.50
N LEU A 101 5.95 -10.39 4.45
CA LEU A 101 6.79 -9.42 3.75
C LEU A 101 7.22 -8.26 4.64
N ALA A 102 6.28 -7.70 5.39
CA ALA A 102 6.56 -6.59 6.31
C ALA A 102 7.57 -7.01 7.39
N ARG A 103 7.40 -8.20 7.95
CA ARG A 103 8.34 -8.75 8.95
C ARG A 103 9.72 -8.96 8.36
N ARG A 104 9.83 -9.54 7.18
CA ARG A 104 11.11 -9.73 6.49
C ARG A 104 11.81 -8.40 6.18
N ALA A 105 11.04 -7.38 5.84
CA ALA A 105 11.54 -6.05 5.59
C ALA A 105 11.90 -5.26 6.86
N GLY A 106 11.57 -5.78 8.05
CA GLY A 106 11.80 -5.11 9.33
C GLY A 106 10.85 -3.95 9.61
N ILE A 107 9.68 -3.93 8.99
CA ILE A 107 8.70 -2.87 9.17
C ILE A 107 8.11 -2.93 10.59
N ALA A 108 8.31 -1.87 11.35
CA ALA A 108 7.75 -1.71 12.69
C ALA A 108 6.44 -0.95 12.68
N GLU A 109 6.32 0.05 11.79
CA GLU A 109 5.17 0.94 11.74
C GLU A 109 4.96 1.46 10.31
N LEU A 110 3.70 1.68 9.94
CA LEU A 110 3.30 2.28 8.68
C LEU A 110 2.39 3.49 8.95
N SER A 111 2.61 4.55 8.20
CA SER A 111 1.71 5.70 8.14
C SER A 111 1.32 5.97 6.69
N LEU A 112 0.05 6.27 6.47
CA LEU A 112 -0.52 6.48 5.14
C LEU A 112 -1.14 7.86 5.03
N SER A 113 -0.88 8.54 3.93
CA SER A 113 -1.62 9.72 3.50
C SER A 113 -2.05 9.54 2.05
N MET A 114 -3.30 9.85 1.77
CA MET A 114 -3.87 9.80 0.41
C MET A 114 -4.46 11.15 0.04
N SER A 115 -4.42 11.45 -1.24
CA SER A 115 -5.11 12.60 -1.83
C SER A 115 -5.65 12.21 -3.19
N HIS A 116 -6.82 12.71 -3.53
CA HIS A 116 -7.39 12.49 -4.84
C HIS A 116 -8.18 13.72 -5.30
N GLU A 117 -8.29 13.84 -6.58
CA GLU A 117 -9.13 14.79 -7.28
C GLU A 117 -9.73 14.07 -8.50
N GLN A 118 -10.40 14.76 -9.40
CA GLN A 118 -11.12 14.12 -10.50
C GLN A 118 -10.23 13.29 -11.44
N GLU A 119 -8.99 13.72 -11.68
CA GLU A 119 -8.10 13.09 -12.65
C GLU A 119 -7.09 12.12 -12.03
N TYR A 120 -6.60 12.43 -10.82
CA TYR A 120 -5.52 11.68 -10.17
C TYR A 120 -5.82 11.37 -8.72
N ALA A 121 -5.32 10.23 -8.30
CA ALA A 121 -5.22 9.85 -6.90
C ALA A 121 -3.75 9.54 -6.58
N THR A 122 -3.32 9.91 -5.39
CA THR A 122 -1.96 9.64 -4.90
C THR A 122 -2.01 9.09 -3.49
N ALA A 123 -1.01 8.31 -3.15
CA ALA A 123 -0.78 7.83 -1.80
C ALA A 123 0.70 7.90 -1.46
N THR A 124 0.98 8.30 -0.23
CA THR A 124 2.31 8.26 0.35
C THR A 124 2.28 7.39 1.59
N VAL A 125 3.21 6.44 1.65
CA VAL A 125 3.39 5.56 2.81
C VAL A 125 4.78 5.82 3.38
N VAL A 126 4.83 6.06 4.68
CA VAL A 126 6.07 6.14 5.45
C VAL A 126 6.14 4.92 6.34
N ALA A 127 7.25 4.21 6.27
CA ALA A 127 7.53 3.06 7.11
C ALA A 127 8.69 3.34 8.04
N CYS A 128 8.52 2.99 9.32
CA CYS A 128 9.62 2.89 10.25
C CYS A 128 10.19 1.47 10.14
N VAL A 129 11.48 1.36 9.87
CA VAL A 129 12.18 0.08 9.71
C VAL A 129 13.16 -0.09 10.85
N GLU A 130 13.00 -1.17 11.61
CA GLU A 130 13.96 -1.55 12.64
C GLU A 130 15.18 -2.19 11.99
N ALA A 131 16.38 -1.81 12.46
CA ALA A 131 17.59 -2.48 12.03
C ALA A 131 17.53 -3.95 12.48
N VAL A 132 17.60 -4.87 11.53
CA VAL A 132 17.87 -6.28 11.83
C VAL A 132 19.30 -6.31 12.37
N GLU A 133 19.50 -6.80 13.60
CA GLU A 133 20.84 -7.10 14.08
C GLU A 133 21.42 -8.17 13.15
N GLU A 134 22.29 -7.75 12.25
CA GLU A 134 23.12 -8.69 11.50
C GLU A 134 24.08 -9.35 12.48
N THR A 135 23.76 -10.56 12.91
CA THR A 135 24.73 -11.46 13.51
C THR A 135 25.61 -12.05 12.42
N GLY A 136 26.44 -11.22 11.82
CA GLY A 136 27.39 -11.60 10.77
C GLY A 136 28.45 -10.51 10.58
N PRO A 137 29.63 -10.84 10.03
CA PRO A 137 30.70 -9.85 9.88
C PRO A 137 30.25 -8.71 8.97
N THR A 138 30.31 -7.51 9.49
CA THR A 138 30.07 -6.27 8.76
C THR A 138 30.98 -6.20 7.53
N SER A 139 30.39 -6.43 6.35
CA SER A 139 31.05 -5.98 5.15
C SER A 139 30.79 -4.46 5.03
N THR A 140 31.76 -3.69 5.41
CA THR A 140 31.74 -2.25 5.17
C THR A 140 31.90 -2.01 3.67
N LEU A 141 30.83 -1.51 3.03
CA LEU A 141 30.82 -1.11 1.60
C LEU A 141 31.76 0.07 1.29
N TRP A 142 32.56 0.52 2.25
CA TRP A 142 33.36 1.75 2.16
C TRP A 142 34.85 1.54 2.28
N ASP A 143 35.31 0.29 2.42
CA ASP A 143 36.74 -0.04 2.43
C ASP A 143 37.19 -0.46 1.01
N ALA A 144 37.33 0.54 0.16
CA ALA A 144 38.08 0.41 -1.09
C ALA A 144 38.95 1.62 -1.27
#